data_edf3a46f25d85a0405f9780b803dea4f
#
_entry.id   edf3a46f25d85a0405f9780b803dea4f
#
_cell.length_a   1.000
_cell.length_b   1.000
_cell.length_c   1.000
_cell.angle_alpha   90.00
_cell.angle_beta   90.00
_cell.angle_gamma   90.00
#
_symmetry.space_group_name_H-M   'P 1'
#
loop_
_entity.id
_entity.type
_entity.pdbx_description
1 polymer ?
#
loop_
_entity_poly.entity_id
_entity_poly.type
_entity_poly.pdbx_seq_one_letter_code
_entity_poly.pdbx_strand_id
1 'polypeptide(L)'
;MGAFVYILKCSDQSFYVGSATGNDLSLRIEQHNRGHFPGYTHSRRPVQLAWSEHFDRITDAIAVERQIKGWSRAKKQALIQSDWTTIQNLAGRRGGRARPK
;
A
#
# COMPACT_ATOMS: atom_id res chain seq x y z
N MET A 1 15.82 -12.00 -6.49
CA MET A 1 14.70 -11.27 -7.05
C MET A 1 13.68 -10.98 -5.97
N GLY A 2 13.15 -9.81 -5.94
CA GLY A 2 12.24 -9.44 -4.90
C GLY A 2 10.95 -8.85 -5.42
N ALA A 3 10.22 -8.22 -4.52
CA ALA A 3 8.96 -7.59 -4.86
C ALA A 3 8.77 -6.37 -3.99
N PHE A 4 7.96 -5.44 -4.46
CA PHE A 4 7.58 -4.25 -3.71
C PHE A 4 6.11 -4.32 -3.37
N VAL A 5 5.76 -3.81 -2.20
CA VAL A 5 4.39 -3.43 -1.88
C VAL A 5 4.37 -1.91 -1.87
N TYR A 6 3.36 -1.31 -2.46
CA TYR A 6 3.32 0.14 -2.58
C TYR A 6 1.91 0.66 -2.36
N ILE A 7 1.83 1.92 -1.97
CA ILE A 7 0.57 2.64 -1.89
C ILE A 7 0.70 3.84 -2.81
N LEU A 8 -0.25 3.98 -3.72
CA LEU A 8 -0.33 5.13 -4.60
C LEU A 8 -1.44 6.04 -4.12
N LYS A 9 -1.19 7.35 -4.18
CA LYS A 9 -2.23 8.34 -3.93
C LYS A 9 -2.76 8.79 -5.27
N CYS A 10 -4.04 8.64 -5.47
CA CYS A 10 -4.68 8.94 -6.73
C CYS A 10 -5.13 10.39 -6.79
N SER A 11 -5.53 10.84 -7.97
CA SER A 11 -5.92 12.24 -8.16
C SER A 11 -7.16 12.61 -7.35
N ASP A 12 -8.00 11.64 -7.04
CA ASP A 12 -9.19 11.86 -6.23
C ASP A 12 -8.91 11.70 -4.73
N GLN A 13 -7.64 11.65 -4.34
CA GLN A 13 -7.19 11.52 -2.96
C GLN A 13 -7.37 10.12 -2.38
N SER A 14 -7.83 9.16 -3.15
CA SER A 14 -7.95 7.79 -2.68
C SER A 14 -6.59 7.09 -2.72
N PHE A 15 -6.48 5.97 -2.01
CA PHE A 15 -5.26 5.18 -1.98
C PHE A 15 -5.47 3.86 -2.70
N TYR A 16 -4.45 3.46 -3.45
CA TYR A 16 -4.43 2.16 -4.12
C TYR A 16 -3.23 1.38 -3.60
N VAL A 17 -3.46 0.14 -3.16
CA VAL A 17 -2.40 -0.73 -2.66
C VAL A 17 -2.13 -1.80 -3.71
N GLY A 18 -0.88 -1.98 -4.06
CA GLY A 18 -0.49 -2.98 -5.05
C GLY A 18 0.85 -3.60 -4.73
N SER A 19 1.23 -4.55 -5.55
CA SER A 19 2.54 -5.17 -5.46
C SER A 19 3.12 -5.33 -6.86
N ALA A 20 4.45 -5.37 -6.92
CA ALA A 20 5.13 -5.52 -8.20
C ALA A 20 6.42 -6.30 -7.98
N THR A 21 6.71 -7.21 -8.90
CA THR A 21 7.98 -7.94 -8.85
C THR A 21 9.06 -7.12 -9.54
N GLY A 22 10.30 -7.44 -9.22
CA GLY A 22 11.43 -6.80 -9.87
C GLY A 22 12.08 -5.77 -8.98
N ASN A 23 12.97 -4.99 -9.59
CA ASN A 23 13.79 -4.05 -8.85
C ASN A 23 13.50 -2.59 -9.19
N ASP A 24 12.52 -2.33 -10.05
CA ASP A 24 12.26 -0.97 -10.50
C ASP A 24 10.79 -0.62 -10.32
N LEU A 25 10.50 -0.03 -9.18
CA LEU A 25 9.13 0.38 -8.88
C LEU A 25 8.70 1.58 -9.72
N SER A 26 9.63 2.43 -10.12
CA SER A 26 9.27 3.61 -10.88
C SER A 26 8.63 3.26 -12.21
N LEU A 27 9.05 2.16 -12.83
CA LEU A 27 8.44 1.71 -14.08
C LEU A 27 6.98 1.33 -13.85
N ARG A 28 6.68 0.68 -12.74
CA ARG A 28 5.31 0.29 -12.45
C ARG A 28 4.42 1.52 -12.25
N ILE A 29 4.94 2.54 -11.58
CA ILE A 29 4.20 3.77 -11.38
C ILE A 29 3.95 4.47 -12.70
N GLU A 30 4.94 4.50 -13.57
CA GLU A 30 4.79 5.08 -14.89
C GLU A 30 3.72 4.33 -15.69
N GLN A 31 3.70 3.01 -15.59
CA GLN A 31 2.69 2.21 -16.29
C GLN A 31 1.28 2.52 -15.78
N HIS A 32 1.13 2.73 -14.48
CA HIS A 32 -0.17 3.15 -13.94
C HIS A 32 -0.59 4.49 -14.55
N ASN A 33 0.33 5.43 -14.64
CA ASN A 33 0.01 6.76 -15.15
C ASN A 33 -0.23 6.77 -16.65
N ARG A 34 0.27 5.78 -17.36
CA ARG A 34 -0.01 5.65 -18.78
C ARG A 34 -1.29 4.88 -19.05
N GLY A 35 -1.95 4.39 -18.01
CA GLY A 35 -3.18 3.67 -18.18
C GLY A 35 -3.02 2.21 -18.61
N HIS A 36 -1.85 1.61 -18.34
CA HIS A 36 -1.61 0.22 -18.69
C HIS A 36 -2.50 -0.74 -17.89
N PHE A 37 -2.93 -0.34 -16.72
CA PHE A 37 -3.72 -1.21 -15.86
C PHE A 37 -5.14 -0.70 -15.80
N PRO A 38 -6.09 -1.45 -16.36
CA PRO A 38 -7.50 -1.07 -16.23
C PRO A 38 -7.92 -1.27 -14.78
N GLY A 39 -8.96 -0.63 -14.36
CA GLY A 39 -9.48 -0.80 -13.02
C GLY A 39 -9.30 0.45 -12.20
N TYR A 40 -8.98 0.26 -10.93
CA TYR A 40 -9.06 1.35 -9.95
C TYR A 40 -8.28 2.60 -10.33
N THR A 41 -7.02 2.45 -10.74
CA THR A 41 -6.19 3.61 -10.98
C THR A 41 -6.43 4.25 -12.34
N HIS A 42 -7.03 3.53 -13.28
CA HIS A 42 -7.14 4.03 -14.65
C HIS A 42 -7.90 5.34 -14.74
N SER A 43 -9.00 5.45 -14.03
CA SER A 43 -9.82 6.66 -14.06
C SER A 43 -9.42 7.66 -12.97
N ARG A 44 -8.40 7.35 -12.20
CA ARG A 44 -7.97 8.18 -11.08
C ARG A 44 -6.55 8.72 -11.25
N ARG A 45 -6.08 8.73 -12.48
CA ARG A 45 -4.76 9.27 -12.81
C ARG A 45 -4.77 10.78 -12.74
N PRO A 46 -3.65 11.42 -12.47
CA PRO A 46 -2.36 10.82 -12.21
C PRO A 46 -2.26 10.27 -10.80
N VAL A 47 -1.39 9.28 -10.63
CA VAL A 47 -1.14 8.70 -9.34
C VAL A 47 0.29 9.02 -8.90
N GLN A 48 0.51 9.06 -7.60
CA GLN A 48 1.82 9.34 -7.04
C GLN A 48 2.16 8.27 -6.01
N LEU A 49 3.45 7.93 -5.92
CA LEU A 49 3.89 6.99 -4.92
C LEU A 49 3.84 7.65 -3.55
N ALA A 50 3.09 7.05 -2.64
CA ALA A 50 2.98 7.55 -1.27
C ALA A 50 3.80 6.73 -0.29
N TRP A 51 3.97 5.43 -0.56
CA TRP A 51 4.70 4.55 0.33
C TRP A 51 5.10 3.30 -0.43
N SER A 52 6.25 2.73 -0.10
CA SER A 52 6.66 1.45 -0.65
C SER A 52 7.60 0.76 0.31
N GLU A 53 7.65 -0.56 0.18
CA GLU A 53 8.63 -1.37 0.89
C GLU A 53 9.03 -2.54 0.04
N HIS A 54 10.31 -2.89 0.08
CA HIS A 54 10.85 -3.99 -0.67
C HIS A 54 10.88 -5.25 0.20
N PHE A 55 10.57 -6.39 -0.42
CA PHE A 55 10.62 -7.69 0.23
C PHE A 55 11.45 -8.63 -0.62
N ASP A 56 12.27 -9.45 0.03
CA ASP A 56 13.09 -10.40 -0.70
C ASP A 56 12.27 -11.51 -1.32
N ARG A 57 11.12 -11.82 -0.72
CA ARG A 57 10.29 -12.92 -1.17
C ARG A 57 8.94 -12.41 -1.62
N ILE A 58 8.53 -12.87 -2.81
CA ILE A 58 7.25 -12.46 -3.37
C ILE A 58 6.10 -12.84 -2.46
N THR A 59 6.18 -14.00 -1.80
CA THR A 59 5.11 -14.44 -0.91
C THR A 59 4.92 -13.51 0.26
N ASP A 60 6.01 -12.94 0.79
CA ASP A 60 5.91 -11.99 1.88
C ASP A 60 5.26 -10.69 1.41
N ALA A 61 5.63 -10.24 0.21
CA ALA A 61 5.04 -9.04 -0.34
C ALA A 61 3.53 -9.20 -0.54
N ILE A 62 3.11 -10.34 -1.09
CA ILE A 62 1.70 -10.58 -1.31
C ILE A 62 0.92 -10.62 0.00
N ALA A 63 1.51 -11.24 1.03
CA ALA A 63 0.84 -11.30 2.33
C ALA A 63 0.65 -9.89 2.92
N VAL A 64 1.68 -9.05 2.82
CA VAL A 64 1.60 -7.69 3.34
C VAL A 64 0.63 -6.86 2.51
N GLU A 65 0.64 -7.03 1.19
CA GLU A 65 -0.30 -6.31 0.34
C GLU A 65 -1.74 -6.60 0.74
N ARG A 66 -2.06 -7.87 0.95
CA ARG A 66 -3.41 -8.27 1.35
C ARG A 66 -3.79 -7.68 2.69
N GLN A 67 -2.84 -7.66 3.61
CA GLN A 67 -3.08 -7.09 4.92
C GLN A 67 -3.39 -5.60 4.83
N ILE A 68 -2.56 -4.86 4.09
CA ILE A 68 -2.74 -3.42 3.98
C ILE A 68 -4.01 -3.07 3.23
N LYS A 69 -4.39 -3.88 2.25
CA LYS A 69 -5.64 -3.62 1.53
C LYS A 69 -6.85 -3.63 2.44
N GLY A 70 -6.79 -4.40 3.52
CA GLY A 70 -7.88 -4.47 4.47
C GLY A 70 -7.87 -3.36 5.52
N TRP A 71 -6.84 -2.51 5.51
CA TRP A 71 -6.74 -1.45 6.51
C TRP A 71 -7.64 -0.28 6.16
N SER A 72 -8.05 0.46 7.19
CA SER A 72 -8.82 1.69 7.01
C SER A 72 -7.94 2.74 6.34
N ARG A 73 -8.59 3.79 5.84
CA ARG A 73 -7.85 4.90 5.27
C ARG A 73 -6.92 5.54 6.31
N ALA A 74 -7.41 5.70 7.54
CA ALA A 74 -6.61 6.30 8.60
C ALA A 74 -5.36 5.49 8.87
N LYS A 75 -5.47 4.16 8.85
CA LYS A 75 -4.33 3.31 9.11
C LYS A 75 -3.33 3.34 7.96
N LYS A 76 -3.82 3.41 6.72
CA LYS A 76 -2.94 3.58 5.57
C LYS A 76 -2.21 4.91 5.62
N GLN A 77 -2.91 5.96 6.00
CA GLN A 77 -2.31 7.29 6.14
C GLN A 77 -1.21 7.27 7.19
N ALA A 78 -1.46 6.61 8.31
CA ALA A 78 -0.45 6.49 9.35
C ALA A 78 0.78 5.74 8.86
N LEU A 79 0.59 4.70 8.06
CA LEU A 79 1.71 3.98 7.49
C LEU A 79 2.54 4.87 6.58
N ILE A 80 1.88 5.67 5.74
CA ILE A 80 2.56 6.59 4.83
C ILE A 80 3.40 7.57 5.62
N GLN A 81 2.93 7.99 6.79
CA GLN A 81 3.63 8.94 7.63
C GLN A 81 4.59 8.27 8.62
N SER A 82 4.70 6.96 8.57
CA SER A 82 5.52 6.16 9.50
C SER A 82 5.08 6.38 10.95
N ASP A 83 3.79 6.54 11.15
CA ASP A 83 3.25 6.79 12.47
C ASP A 83 2.81 5.47 13.10
N TRP A 84 3.78 4.74 13.63
CA TRP A 84 3.53 3.42 14.17
C TRP A 84 2.64 3.41 15.40
N THR A 85 2.71 4.47 16.19
CA THR A 85 1.87 4.57 17.36
C THR A 85 0.39 4.61 16.97
N THR A 86 0.05 5.42 15.98
CA THR A 86 -1.32 5.48 15.50
C THR A 86 -1.76 4.15 14.91
N ILE A 87 -0.88 3.48 14.18
CA ILE A 87 -1.21 2.19 13.60
C ILE A 87 -1.55 1.19 14.70
N GLN A 88 -0.76 1.15 15.76
CA GLN A 88 -1.00 0.24 16.86
C GLN A 88 -2.29 0.58 17.60
N ASN A 89 -2.57 1.84 17.80
CA ASN A 89 -3.79 2.27 18.46
C ASN A 89 -5.03 1.88 17.65
N LEU A 90 -4.98 2.07 16.33
CA LEU A 90 -6.10 1.70 15.49
C LEU A 90 -6.32 0.20 15.48
N ALA A 91 -5.25 -0.56 15.45
CA ALA A 91 -5.35 -2.01 15.47
C ALA A 91 -5.94 -2.50 16.78
N GLY A 92 -5.49 -1.95 17.89
CA GLY A 92 -6.01 -2.33 19.19
C GLY A 92 -7.46 -1.98 19.35
N ARG A 93 -7.82 -0.78 18.87
CA ARG A 93 -9.18 -0.37 18.96
C ARG A 93 -10.12 -1.28 18.20
N ARG A 94 -9.67 -1.71 17.01
CA ARG A 94 -10.43 -2.53 16.25
C ARG A 94 -10.54 -3.86 16.81
N GLY A 95 -9.53 -4.40 17.19
CA GLY A 95 -9.51 -5.72 17.63
C GLY A 95 -10.10 -5.90 18.92
N GLY A 96 -10.14 -4.96 19.54
CA GLY A 96 -10.54 -5.14 20.78
C GLY A 96 -9.79 -6.09 21.49
N ARG A 97 -9.11 -6.58 21.32
CA ARG A 97 -8.58 -7.48 21.94
C ARG A 97 -7.43 -7.41 22.27
N ALA A 98 -7.33 -7.40 22.92
CA ALA A 98 -6.31 -7.25 23.40
C ALA A 98 -5.35 -8.08 23.22
N ARG A 99 -4.60 -7.89 23.16
CA ARG A 99 -3.75 -8.62 22.96
C ARG A 99 -3.03 -8.64 23.95
N PRO A 100 -2.70 -9.25 24.24
CA PRO A 100 -2.02 -9.47 25.27
C PRO A 100 -0.79 -8.93 25.22
N LYS A 101 -0.44 -8.60 25.47
CA LYS A 101 0.57 -8.20 25.44
C LYS A 101 1.04 -8.14 25.98
#